data_f39884d8d99b62af33a9c68dd7f534e3
#
_entry.id   f39884d8d99b62af33a9c68dd7f534e3
#
_cell.length_a   1.000
_cell.length_b   1.000
_cell.length_c   1.000
_cell.angle_alpha   90.00
_cell.angle_beta   90.00
_cell.angle_gamma   90.00
#
_symmetry.space_group_name_H-M   'P 1'
#
loop_
_entity.id
_entity.type
_entity.pdbx_description
1 polymer ?
#
loop_
_entity_poly.entity_id
_entity_poly.type
_entity_poly.pdbx_seq_one_letter_code
_entity_poly.pdbx_strand_id
1 'polypeptide(L)'
;MRKGLIILGDLKDQDLIWLSRAGQVRDCSANEILIAEGRDVEDLFFVTEGSFAVRVGGREVAEVGVGDVLGEMSFVEKRPPSASVVAKGSARALAVPRAALLEEFRRNDAFAARFYRALAVFLSDRLRSMTEGDDGELDEGLLDTIHVAGDRMLRLIDLLEGAPAA
;
A
#
# COMPACT_ATOMS: atom_id res chain seq x y z
N MET A 1 -3.50 10.87 6.00
CA MET A 1 -4.45 9.80 5.79
C MET A 1 -4.74 9.41 4.32
N ARG A 2 -4.17 10.05 3.35
CA ARG A 2 -4.27 9.69 1.91
C ARG A 2 -2.89 9.43 1.27
N LYS A 3 -1.92 9.07 2.10
CA LYS A 3 -0.50 9.05 1.74
C LYS A 3 -0.09 7.83 0.91
N GLY A 4 -0.79 6.72 1.09
CA GLY A 4 -0.54 5.49 0.32
C GLY A 4 -0.96 5.59 -1.15
N LEU A 5 -1.91 6.46 -1.47
CA LEU A 5 -2.33 6.74 -2.85
C LEU A 5 -1.19 7.25 -3.74
N ILE A 6 -0.17 7.87 -3.15
CA ILE A 6 0.99 8.40 -3.88
C ILE A 6 1.67 7.31 -4.72
N ILE A 7 1.74 6.09 -4.20
CA ILE A 7 2.37 4.97 -4.93
C ILE A 7 1.66 4.70 -6.25
N LEU A 8 0.33 4.69 -6.24
CA LEU A 8 -0.46 4.44 -7.45
C LEU A 8 -0.36 5.58 -8.48
N GLY A 9 -0.09 6.81 -8.03
CA GLY A 9 0.04 7.98 -8.90
C GLY A 9 1.19 7.90 -9.89
N ASP A 10 2.29 7.28 -9.52
CA ASP A 10 3.48 7.10 -10.38
C ASP A 10 3.39 5.86 -11.28
N LEU A 11 2.45 4.95 -11.02
CA LEU A 11 2.26 3.74 -11.81
C LEU A 11 1.45 4.01 -13.09
N LYS A 12 1.64 3.17 -14.10
CA LYS A 12 0.86 3.19 -15.34
C LYS A 12 -0.27 2.16 -15.28
N ASP A 13 -1.23 2.26 -16.18
CA ASP A 13 -2.35 1.33 -16.31
C ASP A 13 -1.89 -0.14 -16.44
N GLN A 14 -0.85 -0.37 -17.22
CA GLN A 14 -0.27 -1.71 -17.37
C GLN A 14 0.28 -2.28 -16.06
N ASP A 15 0.81 -1.42 -15.19
CA ASP A 15 1.32 -1.81 -13.86
C ASP A 15 0.16 -2.22 -12.95
N LEU A 16 -0.96 -1.48 -13.00
CA LEU A 16 -2.18 -1.82 -12.26
C LEU A 16 -2.79 -3.14 -12.72
N ILE A 17 -2.81 -3.37 -14.03
CA ILE A 17 -3.29 -4.64 -14.60
C ILE A 17 -2.41 -5.79 -14.10
N TRP A 18 -1.09 -5.59 -14.09
CA TRP A 18 -0.19 -6.60 -13.57
C TRP A 18 -0.42 -6.87 -12.07
N LEU A 19 -0.53 -5.83 -11.26
CA LEU A 19 -0.82 -5.96 -9.81
C LEU A 19 -2.12 -6.71 -9.56
N SER A 20 -3.18 -6.41 -10.31
CA SER A 20 -4.47 -7.07 -10.17
C SER A 20 -4.44 -8.56 -10.49
N ARG A 21 -3.57 -8.97 -11.40
CA ARG A 21 -3.40 -10.38 -11.82
C ARG A 21 -2.43 -11.14 -10.92
N ALA A 22 -1.37 -10.51 -10.46
CA ALA A 22 -0.36 -11.14 -9.60
C ALA A 22 -0.81 -11.25 -8.15
N GLY A 23 -1.67 -10.34 -7.69
CA GLY A 23 -2.17 -10.28 -6.34
C GLY A 23 -3.42 -11.12 -6.11
N GLN A 24 -3.75 -11.32 -4.85
CA GLN A 24 -4.98 -11.96 -4.39
C GLN A 24 -5.70 -11.04 -3.43
N VAL A 25 -7.02 -10.94 -3.60
CA VAL A 25 -7.86 -10.21 -2.66
C VAL A 25 -7.94 -10.97 -1.34
N ARG A 26 -7.67 -10.27 -0.25
CA ARG A 26 -7.77 -10.81 1.10
C ARG A 26 -8.84 -10.06 1.88
N ASP A 27 -9.88 -10.78 2.25
CA ASP A 27 -10.92 -10.30 3.16
C ASP A 27 -10.46 -10.50 4.60
N CYS A 28 -10.66 -9.50 5.44
CA CYS A 28 -10.33 -9.52 6.85
C CYS A 28 -11.56 -9.21 7.69
N SER A 29 -11.78 -10.02 8.71
CA SER A 29 -12.80 -9.76 9.74
C SER A 29 -12.26 -8.81 10.81
N ALA A 30 -13.15 -8.22 11.61
CA ALA A 30 -12.77 -7.36 12.72
C ALA A 30 -11.77 -8.07 13.65
N ASN A 31 -10.72 -7.37 14.04
CA ASN A 31 -9.60 -7.83 14.88
C ASN A 31 -8.68 -8.89 14.21
N GLU A 32 -8.89 -9.22 12.95
CA GLU A 32 -7.97 -10.10 12.22
C GLU A 32 -6.63 -9.40 11.99
N ILE A 33 -5.54 -10.13 12.24
CA ILE A 33 -4.17 -9.62 12.06
C ILE A 33 -3.75 -9.85 10.61
N LEU A 34 -3.51 -8.78 9.88
CA LEU A 34 -3.00 -8.82 8.51
C LEU A 34 -1.46 -8.94 8.49
N ILE A 35 -0.79 -8.16 9.34
CA ILE A 35 0.65 -8.16 9.53
C ILE A 35 0.93 -8.29 11.03
N ALA A 36 1.79 -9.22 11.41
CA ALA A 36 2.18 -9.43 12.81
C ALA A 36 3.58 -8.84 13.08
N GLU A 37 3.68 -8.00 14.11
CA GLU A 37 4.95 -7.43 14.58
C GLU A 37 5.99 -8.54 14.82
N GLY A 38 7.19 -8.35 14.30
CA GLY A 38 8.32 -9.24 14.47
C GLY A 38 8.28 -10.52 13.62
N ARG A 39 7.26 -10.71 12.77
CA ARG A 39 7.18 -11.84 11.84
C ARG A 39 7.42 -11.38 10.41
N ASP A 40 8.08 -12.24 9.63
CA ASP A 40 8.34 -11.95 8.22
C ASP A 40 7.03 -11.69 7.44
N VAL A 41 7.06 -10.71 6.57
CA VAL A 41 5.96 -10.34 5.67
C VAL A 41 6.35 -10.76 4.26
N GLU A 42 5.54 -11.62 3.65
CA GLU A 42 5.78 -12.14 2.30
C GLU A 42 5.03 -11.36 1.22
N ASP A 43 4.05 -10.57 1.60
CA ASP A 43 3.20 -9.80 0.69
C ASP A 43 3.31 -8.30 0.93
N LEU A 44 3.11 -7.54 -0.15
CA LEU A 44 2.80 -6.12 -0.08
C LEU A 44 1.28 -5.98 -0.20
N PHE A 45 0.67 -5.18 0.68
CA PHE A 45 -0.78 -5.03 0.73
C PHE A 45 -1.22 -3.63 0.29
N PHE A 46 -2.22 -3.59 -0.57
CA PHE A 46 -2.92 -2.36 -0.96
C PHE A 46 -4.33 -2.41 -0.37
N VAL A 47 -4.66 -1.48 0.53
CA VAL A 47 -5.97 -1.45 1.16
C VAL A 47 -7.03 -0.99 0.16
N THR A 48 -8.04 -1.82 -0.07
CA THR A 48 -9.11 -1.56 -1.05
C THR A 48 -10.45 -1.26 -0.39
N GLU A 49 -10.66 -1.70 0.86
CA GLU A 49 -11.90 -1.48 1.60
C GLU A 49 -11.63 -1.49 3.11
N GLY A 50 -12.39 -0.67 3.85
CA GLY A 50 -12.31 -0.61 5.31
C GLY A 50 -11.06 0.08 5.83
N SER A 51 -10.70 -0.21 7.08
CA SER A 51 -9.52 0.35 7.73
C SER A 51 -8.84 -0.63 8.67
N PHE A 52 -7.56 -0.35 8.95
CA PHE A 52 -6.71 -1.14 9.83
C PHE A 52 -6.06 -0.26 10.87
N ALA A 53 -5.92 -0.78 12.09
CA ALA A 53 -5.12 -0.19 13.15
C ALA A 53 -3.67 -0.65 13.03
N VAL A 54 -2.74 0.30 13.08
CA VAL A 54 -1.30 0.01 13.23
C VAL A 54 -0.97 0.02 14.72
N ARG A 55 -0.44 -1.08 15.23
CA ARG A 55 -0.16 -1.29 16.66
C ARG A 55 1.29 -1.64 16.91
N VAL A 56 1.89 -0.97 17.87
CA VAL A 56 3.23 -1.27 18.38
C VAL A 56 3.12 -1.69 19.84
N GLY A 57 3.59 -2.88 20.17
CA GLY A 57 3.46 -3.42 21.52
C GLY A 57 2.02 -3.48 22.01
N GLY A 58 1.06 -3.72 21.14
CA GLY A 58 -0.38 -3.76 21.43
C GLY A 58 -1.09 -2.40 21.47
N ARG A 59 -0.34 -1.28 21.42
CA ARG A 59 -0.90 0.07 21.42
C ARG A 59 -1.15 0.56 19.99
N GLU A 60 -2.35 1.05 19.71
CA GLU A 60 -2.67 1.69 18.44
C GLU A 60 -1.91 3.03 18.32
N VAL A 61 -1.11 3.15 17.26
CA VAL A 61 -0.30 4.35 16.98
C VAL A 61 -0.74 5.07 15.72
N ALA A 62 -1.46 4.41 14.83
CA ALA A 62 -1.99 4.99 13.60
C ALA A 62 -3.18 4.18 13.07
N GLU A 63 -3.93 4.79 12.17
CA GLU A 63 -4.97 4.13 11.37
C GLU A 63 -4.65 4.33 9.89
N VAL A 64 -4.86 3.28 9.11
CA VAL A 64 -4.68 3.27 7.66
C VAL A 64 -5.97 2.81 6.99
N GLY A 65 -6.25 3.32 5.81
CA GLY A 65 -7.49 3.06 5.07
C GLY A 65 -7.27 2.87 3.58
N VAL A 66 -8.37 2.97 2.83
CA VAL A 66 -8.37 2.77 1.37
C VAL A 66 -7.31 3.63 0.69
N GLY A 67 -6.47 3.00 -0.14
CA GLY A 67 -5.36 3.61 -0.85
C GLY A 67 -4.04 3.55 -0.12
N ASP A 68 -4.00 3.16 1.15
CA ASP A 68 -2.75 2.95 1.86
C ASP A 68 -2.07 1.64 1.45
N VAL A 69 -0.74 1.64 1.52
CA VAL A 69 0.10 0.47 1.25
C VAL A 69 0.76 0.03 2.55
N LEU A 70 0.79 -1.27 2.79
CA LEU A 70 1.29 -1.87 4.00
C LEU A 70 2.34 -2.94 3.68
N GLY A 71 3.33 -3.07 4.55
CA GLY A 71 4.44 -3.98 4.34
C GLY A 71 5.58 -3.39 3.49
N GLU A 72 5.48 -2.11 3.13
CA GLU A 72 6.45 -1.39 2.29
C GLU A 72 7.84 -1.30 2.92
N MET A 73 7.92 -1.09 4.22
CA MET A 73 9.21 -1.01 4.92
C MET A 73 9.93 -2.35 4.90
N SER A 74 9.22 -3.43 5.21
CA SER A 74 9.78 -4.78 5.14
C SER A 74 10.14 -5.19 3.71
N PHE A 75 9.43 -4.66 2.73
CA PHE A 75 9.74 -4.86 1.32
C PHE A 75 11.10 -4.23 0.95
N VAL A 76 11.35 -3.01 1.38
CA VAL A 76 12.60 -2.26 1.10
C VAL A 76 13.77 -2.77 1.93
N GLU A 77 13.57 -2.91 3.25
CA GLU A 77 14.66 -3.17 4.20
C GLU A 77 14.94 -4.65 4.44
N LYS A 78 14.04 -5.55 4.05
CA LYS A 78 14.12 -6.99 4.35
C LYS A 78 14.21 -7.30 5.85
N ARG A 79 13.52 -6.53 6.67
CA ARG A 79 13.41 -6.70 8.12
C ARG A 79 12.01 -7.07 8.51
N PRO A 80 11.83 -7.82 9.61
CA PRO A 80 10.50 -8.02 10.19
C PRO A 80 9.83 -6.67 10.51
N PRO A 81 8.50 -6.56 10.40
CA PRO A 81 7.78 -5.33 10.70
C PRO A 81 7.89 -4.96 12.18
N SER A 82 8.00 -3.67 12.44
CA SER A 82 8.02 -3.08 13.79
C SER A 82 6.65 -2.83 14.38
N ALA A 83 5.59 -3.16 13.65
CA ALA A 83 4.21 -2.97 14.07
C ALA A 83 3.31 -4.09 13.55
N SER A 84 2.24 -4.36 14.27
CA SER A 84 1.13 -5.19 13.79
C SER A 84 0.10 -4.33 13.07
N VAL A 85 -0.55 -4.91 12.06
CA VAL A 85 -1.67 -4.30 11.34
C VAL A 85 -2.90 -5.17 11.53
N VAL A 86 -3.95 -4.60 12.12
CA VAL A 86 -5.14 -5.31 12.57
C VAL A 86 -6.39 -4.66 12.00
N ALA A 87 -7.28 -5.45 11.41
CA ALA A 87 -8.54 -4.94 10.86
C ALA A 87 -9.43 -4.35 11.96
N LYS A 88 -9.92 -3.13 11.77
CA LYS A 88 -10.83 -2.45 12.74
C LYS A 88 -12.29 -2.92 12.58
N GLY A 89 -12.64 -3.41 11.43
CA GLY A 89 -13.94 -3.97 11.08
C GLY A 89 -13.77 -4.89 9.89
N SER A 90 -14.82 -5.08 9.11
CA SER A 90 -14.68 -5.73 7.81
C SER A 90 -13.78 -4.88 6.92
N ALA A 91 -12.72 -5.48 6.40
CA ALA A 91 -11.73 -4.78 5.58
C ALA A 91 -11.20 -5.69 4.48
N ARG A 92 -10.67 -5.10 3.44
CA ARG A 92 -10.15 -5.83 2.28
C ARG A 92 -8.85 -5.22 1.80
N ALA A 93 -7.90 -6.06 1.43
CA ALA A 93 -6.65 -5.64 0.83
C ALA A 93 -6.27 -6.56 -0.34
N LEU A 94 -5.59 -5.98 -1.34
CA LEU A 94 -4.92 -6.75 -2.37
C LEU A 94 -3.54 -7.16 -1.84
N ALA A 95 -3.31 -8.43 -1.68
CA ALA A 95 -2.03 -9.02 -1.28
C ALA A 95 -1.22 -9.38 -2.52
N VAL A 96 -0.10 -8.71 -2.74
CA VAL A 96 0.80 -8.97 -3.88
C VAL A 96 2.06 -9.64 -3.36
N PRO A 97 2.36 -10.88 -3.79
CA PRO A 97 3.54 -11.58 -3.32
C PRO A 97 4.81 -10.81 -3.65
N ARG A 98 5.63 -10.57 -2.64
CA ARG A 98 6.93 -9.90 -2.77
C ARG A 98 7.82 -10.59 -3.81
N ALA A 99 7.85 -11.92 -3.80
CA ALA A 99 8.64 -12.68 -4.77
C ALA A 99 8.19 -12.43 -6.21
N ALA A 100 6.88 -12.33 -6.46
CA ALA A 100 6.33 -12.02 -7.77
C ALA A 100 6.70 -10.60 -8.22
N LEU A 101 6.62 -9.61 -7.32
CA LEU A 101 7.05 -8.24 -7.59
C LEU A 101 8.53 -8.16 -7.97
N LEU A 102 9.40 -8.79 -7.20
CA LEU A 102 10.84 -8.79 -7.46
C LEU A 102 11.19 -9.49 -8.78
N GLU A 103 10.47 -10.56 -9.13
CA GLU A 103 10.65 -11.24 -10.41
C GLU A 103 10.21 -10.38 -11.60
N GLU A 104 9.07 -9.67 -11.46
CA GLU A 104 8.62 -8.73 -12.48
C GLU A 104 9.60 -7.56 -12.65
N PHE A 105 10.16 -7.06 -11.57
CA PHE A 105 11.16 -5.98 -11.62
C PHE A 105 12.44 -6.37 -12.37
N ARG A 106 12.82 -7.64 -12.32
CA ARG A 106 13.96 -8.14 -13.13
C ARG A 106 13.67 -8.14 -14.62
N ARG A 107 12.41 -8.27 -15.01
CA ARG A 107 11.96 -8.31 -16.40
C ARG A 107 11.55 -6.95 -16.95
N ASN A 108 11.16 -6.04 -16.07
CA ASN A 108 10.58 -4.75 -16.40
C ASN A 108 11.21 -3.64 -15.55
N ASP A 109 12.38 -3.17 -15.98
CA ASP A 109 13.12 -2.11 -15.31
C ASP A 109 12.32 -0.81 -15.19
N ALA A 110 11.49 -0.50 -16.17
CA ALA A 110 10.67 0.70 -16.19
C ALA A 110 9.59 0.65 -15.10
N PHE A 111 8.95 -0.50 -14.89
CA PHE A 111 8.02 -0.70 -13.78
C PHE A 111 8.75 -0.62 -12.44
N ALA A 112 9.89 -1.28 -12.30
CA ALA A 112 10.70 -1.22 -11.09
C ALA A 112 11.07 0.23 -10.74
N ALA A 113 11.52 1.02 -11.72
CA ALA A 113 11.88 2.42 -11.52
C ALA A 113 10.69 3.27 -11.04
N ARG A 114 9.52 3.12 -11.66
CA ARG A 114 8.29 3.81 -11.23
C ARG A 114 7.88 3.41 -9.82
N PHE A 115 7.93 2.13 -9.52
CA PHE A 115 7.52 1.60 -8.23
C PHE A 115 8.45 2.08 -7.09
N TYR A 116 9.76 1.97 -7.25
CA TYR A 116 10.71 2.45 -6.25
C TYR A 116 10.70 3.97 -6.10
N ARG A 117 10.50 4.72 -7.19
CA ARG A 117 10.29 6.17 -7.11
C ARG A 117 9.05 6.50 -6.29
N ALA A 118 7.95 5.81 -6.54
CA ALA A 118 6.70 5.98 -5.80
C ALA A 118 6.88 5.68 -4.31
N LEU A 119 7.59 4.60 -3.96
CA LEU A 119 7.94 4.30 -2.57
C LEU A 119 8.81 5.38 -1.94
N ALA A 120 9.80 5.89 -2.66
CA ALA A 120 10.68 6.95 -2.17
C ALA A 120 9.90 8.24 -1.88
N VAL A 121 8.99 8.65 -2.75
CA VAL A 121 8.11 9.80 -2.55
C VAL A 121 7.20 9.58 -1.33
N PHE A 122 6.59 8.41 -1.23
CA PHE A 122 5.74 8.05 -0.10
C PHE A 122 6.48 8.10 1.25
N LEU A 123 7.66 7.50 1.33
CA LEU A 123 8.48 7.50 2.54
C LEU A 123 9.02 8.89 2.88
N SER A 124 9.39 9.68 1.87
CA SER A 124 9.80 11.07 2.03
C SER A 124 8.68 11.94 2.62
N ASP A 125 7.46 11.82 2.10
CA ASP A 125 6.29 12.52 2.62
C ASP A 125 5.97 12.11 4.07
N ARG A 126 6.07 10.82 4.35
CA ARG A 126 5.88 10.30 5.70
C ARG A 126 6.92 10.85 6.69
N LEU A 127 8.18 10.92 6.28
CA LEU A 127 9.25 11.49 7.11
C LEU A 127 9.02 12.99 7.36
N ARG A 128 8.65 13.75 6.33
CA ARG A 128 8.34 15.19 6.46
C ARG A 128 7.19 15.44 7.43
N SER A 129 6.13 14.66 7.34
CA SER A 129 4.99 14.76 8.27
C SER A 129 5.36 14.48 9.73
N MET A 130 6.37 13.65 9.97
CA MET A 130 6.86 13.37 11.32
C MET A 130 7.72 14.51 11.87
N THR A 131 8.39 15.29 11.02
CA THR A 131 9.29 16.38 11.42
C THR A 131 8.63 17.75 11.49
N GLU A 132 7.63 18.01 10.65
CA GLU A 132 6.98 19.33 10.52
C GLU A 132 5.65 19.44 11.29
N GLY A 133 5.16 18.34 11.87
CA GLY A 133 3.81 18.29 12.46
C GLY A 133 2.71 18.22 11.39
N ASP A 134 1.47 18.09 11.83
CA ASP A 134 0.31 17.84 10.96
C ASP A 134 -0.20 19.10 10.21
N ASP A 135 0.52 20.23 10.29
CA ASP A 135 0.12 21.54 9.73
C ASP A 135 0.74 21.83 8.34
N GLY A 136 1.30 20.85 7.67
CA GLY A 136 1.87 21.02 6.34
C GLY A 136 0.80 21.35 5.28
N GLU A 137 0.85 22.56 4.71
CA GLU A 137 0.13 22.88 3.47
C GLU A 137 0.49 21.85 2.41
N LEU A 138 -0.54 21.21 1.82
CA LEU A 138 -0.35 20.29 0.71
C LEU A 138 0.20 21.07 -0.48
N ASP A 139 1.39 20.72 -0.92
CA ASP A 139 2.00 21.24 -2.14
C ASP A 139 1.05 20.98 -3.33
N GLU A 140 0.85 21.96 -4.21
CA GLU A 140 -0.03 21.83 -5.39
C GLU A 140 0.35 20.63 -6.27
N GLY A 141 1.64 20.34 -6.42
CA GLY A 141 2.13 19.16 -7.13
C GLY A 141 1.73 17.83 -6.47
N LEU A 142 1.60 17.83 -5.15
CA LEU A 142 1.13 16.67 -4.40
C LEU A 142 -0.38 16.46 -4.56
N LEU A 143 -1.15 17.55 -4.68
CA LEU A 143 -2.60 17.49 -4.93
C LEU A 143 -2.91 16.86 -6.28
N ASP A 144 -2.18 17.22 -7.34
CA ASP A 144 -2.33 16.62 -8.67
C ASP A 144 -1.99 15.12 -8.63
N THR A 145 -0.93 14.75 -7.91
CA THR A 145 -0.54 13.34 -7.73
C THR A 145 -1.61 12.55 -6.97
N ILE A 146 -2.24 13.15 -5.96
CA ILE A 146 -3.34 12.54 -5.20
C ILE A 146 -4.57 12.31 -6.07
N HIS A 147 -4.92 13.25 -6.95
CA HIS A 147 -6.04 13.08 -7.88
C HIS A 147 -5.81 11.92 -8.85
N VAL A 148 -4.67 11.90 -9.52
CA VAL A 148 -4.29 10.79 -10.42
C VAL A 148 -4.23 9.46 -9.66
N ALA A 149 -3.72 9.46 -8.44
CA ALA A 149 -3.66 8.28 -7.60
C ALA A 149 -5.05 7.77 -7.18
N GLY A 150 -5.98 8.67 -6.90
CA GLY A 150 -7.38 8.34 -6.61
C GLY A 150 -8.05 7.63 -7.78
N ASP A 151 -7.93 8.17 -8.99
CA ASP A 151 -8.46 7.57 -10.21
C ASP A 151 -7.86 6.18 -10.47
N ARG A 152 -6.57 6.02 -10.23
CA ARG A 152 -5.88 4.73 -10.36
C ARG A 152 -6.31 3.71 -9.32
N MET A 153 -6.60 4.15 -8.11
CA MET A 153 -7.14 3.27 -7.07
C MET A 153 -8.52 2.76 -7.43
N LEU A 154 -9.41 3.64 -7.93
CA LEU A 154 -10.72 3.24 -8.42
C LEU A 154 -10.58 2.23 -9.56
N ARG A 155 -9.67 2.47 -10.51
CA ARG A 155 -9.40 1.53 -11.59
C ARG A 155 -8.86 0.19 -11.10
N LEU A 156 -7.99 0.18 -10.09
CA LEU A 156 -7.51 -1.07 -9.49
C LEU A 156 -8.68 -1.85 -8.86
N ILE A 157 -9.55 -1.18 -8.13
CA ILE A 157 -10.74 -1.78 -7.53
C ILE A 157 -11.65 -2.37 -8.62
N ASP A 158 -11.92 -1.60 -9.68
CA ASP A 158 -12.73 -2.06 -10.82
C ASP A 158 -12.13 -3.30 -11.49
N LEU A 159 -10.82 -3.35 -11.65
CA LEU A 159 -10.11 -4.52 -12.19
C LEU A 159 -10.25 -5.76 -11.30
N LEU A 160 -10.26 -5.56 -9.99
CA LEU A 160 -10.42 -6.66 -9.02
C LEU A 160 -11.85 -7.17 -8.96
N GLU A 161 -12.84 -6.28 -9.07
CA GLU A 161 -14.27 -6.64 -9.07
C GLU A 161 -14.72 -7.24 -10.40
N GLY A 162 -14.12 -6.82 -11.51
CA GLY A 162 -14.40 -7.32 -12.86
C GLY A 162 -13.67 -8.62 -13.23
N ALA A 163 -12.76 -9.09 -12.40
CA ALA A 163 -12.09 -10.37 -12.62
C ALA A 163 -13.08 -11.51 -12.36
N PRO A 164 -13.36 -12.39 -13.36
CA PRO A 164 -14.20 -13.56 -13.10
C PRO A 164 -13.55 -14.40 -12.00
N ALA A 165 -14.35 -14.79 -11.01
CA ALA A 165 -13.92 -15.68 -9.95
C ALA A 165 -13.27 -16.93 -10.58
N ALA A 166 -12.01 -17.12 -10.27
CA ALA A 166 -11.25 -18.29 -10.70
C ALA A 166 -11.72 -19.54 -9.95
#